data_3de389c9a70087317b38b4d01aee4421
#
_entry.id   3de389c9a70087317b38b4d01aee4421
#
_cell.length_a   1.000
_cell.length_b   1.000
_cell.length_c   1.000
_cell.angle_alpha   90.00
_cell.angle_beta   90.00
_cell.angle_gamma   90.00
#
_symmetry.space_group_name_H-M   'P 1'
#
loop_
_entity.id
_entity.type
_entity.pdbx_description
1 polymer ?
#
loop_
_entity_poly.entity_id
_entity_poly.type
_entity_poly.pdbx_seq_one_letter_code
_entity_poly.pdbx_strand_id
1 'polypeptide(L)'
;MSGDLAGNLFDAGALYKLNANNTLTAAIHSSSKAPSFNFLLYQSDYENFNWQNDDFQRQQTQSISFGFNSKLLGNLSAKYSAIDNYTYFTTTDDITQEDIADGNQNAFVRAFQETETVNYLKIKYEKEFSWRKWSLNNTFLYQEVDQNNQVLNVPEFVTRNTLYFSSDVFNKAMYIQTGVNFKYFTAYNLDAYHPLLGEFYTQNNEEFGAFPLLDLFINAKVRQTRIFLKAEHLNSILTNQNDFYAAPNYPYRDFVLRFGLVWNFFS
;
A
#
# COMPACT_ATOMS: atom_id res chain seq x y z
N MET A 1 -4.30 30.73 -7.82
CA MET A 1 -5.63 30.43 -8.34
C MET A 1 -6.62 30.68 -7.22
N SER A 2 -7.59 31.51 -7.41
CA SER A 2 -8.67 31.80 -6.44
C SER A 2 -9.95 31.20 -6.99
N GLY A 3 -10.70 30.46 -6.18
CA GLY A 3 -11.97 29.81 -6.51
C GLY A 3 -12.22 28.62 -5.57
N ASP A 4 -13.44 28.12 -5.52
CA ASP A 4 -13.85 27.06 -4.60
C ASP A 4 -13.11 25.74 -4.81
N LEU A 5 -12.54 25.52 -5.99
CA LEU A 5 -11.69 24.36 -6.32
C LEU A 5 -10.17 24.64 -6.18
N ALA A 6 -9.75 25.84 -5.75
CA ALA A 6 -8.33 26.16 -5.61
C ALA A 6 -7.74 25.35 -4.44
N GLY A 7 -6.77 24.50 -4.71
CA GLY A 7 -5.93 23.85 -3.70
C GLY A 7 -4.68 24.68 -3.41
N ASN A 8 -4.06 24.42 -2.29
CA ASN A 8 -2.72 24.91 -1.99
C ASN A 8 -1.78 23.78 -1.61
N LEU A 9 -0.51 24.01 -1.86
CA LEU A 9 0.56 23.07 -1.55
C LEU A 9 1.78 23.85 -1.09
N PHE A 10 2.34 23.43 0.03
CA PHE A 10 3.61 23.93 0.54
C PHE A 10 4.49 22.74 0.92
N ASP A 11 5.68 22.70 0.35
CA ASP A 11 6.73 21.72 0.66
C ASP A 11 8.03 22.44 1.00
N ALA A 12 8.63 22.09 2.11
CA ALA A 12 9.96 22.54 2.47
C ALA A 12 10.78 21.37 3.02
N GLY A 13 12.03 21.29 2.62
CA GLY A 13 12.90 20.21 3.06
C GLY A 13 14.34 20.65 3.22
N ALA A 14 15.04 19.95 4.10
CA ALA A 14 16.46 20.11 4.37
C ALA A 14 17.16 18.75 4.25
N LEU A 15 18.36 18.79 3.69
CA LEU A 15 19.25 17.65 3.59
C LEU A 15 20.59 18.02 4.21
N TYR A 16 21.02 17.21 5.17
CA TYR A 16 22.31 17.39 5.83
C TYR A 16 23.18 16.14 5.63
N LYS A 17 24.34 16.33 5.00
CA LYS A 17 25.35 15.28 4.81
C LYS A 17 26.26 15.22 6.03
N LEU A 18 26.08 14.21 6.86
CA LEU A 18 26.98 13.96 8.00
C LEU A 18 28.39 13.59 7.52
N ASN A 19 28.46 12.76 6.49
CA ASN A 19 29.67 12.36 5.80
C ASN A 19 29.34 11.70 4.45
N ALA A 20 30.31 11.14 3.73
CA ALA A 20 30.11 10.50 2.43
C ALA A 20 29.13 9.30 2.43
N ASN A 21 28.86 8.72 3.61
CA ASN A 21 28.05 7.51 3.75
C ASN A 21 26.73 7.74 4.50
N ASN A 22 26.56 8.89 5.14
CA ASN A 22 25.43 9.14 6.03
C ASN A 22 24.80 10.50 5.71
N THR A 23 23.48 10.49 5.51
CA THR A 23 22.69 11.68 5.19
C THR A 23 21.45 11.71 6.05
N LEU A 24 21.12 12.90 6.60
CA LEU A 24 19.85 13.18 7.26
C LEU A 24 18.97 14.02 6.33
N THR A 25 17.68 13.75 6.36
CA THR A 25 16.66 14.55 5.69
C THR A 25 15.56 14.92 6.67
N ALA A 26 15.04 16.13 6.55
CA ALA A 26 13.83 16.55 7.24
C ALA A 26 12.96 17.31 6.25
N ALA A 27 11.66 17.10 6.26
CA ALA A 27 10.74 17.84 5.41
C ALA A 27 9.41 18.09 6.12
N ILE A 28 8.79 19.20 5.79
CA ILE A 28 7.44 19.56 6.16
C ILE A 28 6.60 19.68 4.89
N HIS A 29 5.38 19.19 4.96
CA HIS A 29 4.41 19.22 3.88
C HIS A 29 3.09 19.74 4.42
N SER A 30 2.46 20.64 3.69
CA SER A 30 1.10 21.11 3.96
C SER A 30 0.35 21.21 2.64
N SER A 31 -0.81 20.57 2.57
CA SER A 31 -1.66 20.64 1.38
C SER A 31 -3.13 20.76 1.76
N SER A 32 -3.88 21.46 0.91
CA SER A 32 -5.32 21.55 0.96
C SER A 32 -5.88 21.24 -0.42
N LYS A 33 -6.73 20.24 -0.54
CA LYS A 33 -7.33 19.79 -1.81
C LYS A 33 -8.83 19.58 -1.64
N ALA A 34 -9.61 19.87 -2.68
CA ALA A 34 -11.00 19.47 -2.73
C ALA A 34 -11.11 17.94 -2.72
N PRO A 35 -12.16 17.38 -2.09
CA PRO A 35 -12.49 15.96 -2.27
C PRO A 35 -12.61 15.59 -3.74
N SER A 36 -12.44 14.31 -4.08
CA SER A 36 -12.67 13.85 -5.45
C SER A 36 -14.15 14.01 -5.82
N PHE A 37 -14.41 14.09 -7.12
CA PHE A 37 -15.77 14.37 -7.61
C PHE A 37 -16.80 13.34 -7.12
N ASN A 38 -16.43 12.06 -7.03
CA ASN A 38 -17.30 10.99 -6.55
C ASN A 38 -17.79 11.18 -5.10
N PHE A 39 -17.03 11.89 -4.26
CA PHE A 39 -17.49 12.24 -2.91
C PHE A 39 -18.50 13.40 -2.92
N LEU A 40 -18.34 14.36 -3.84
CA LEU A 40 -19.17 15.56 -3.91
C LEU A 40 -20.48 15.33 -4.62
N LEU A 41 -20.45 14.65 -5.77
CA LEU A 41 -21.62 14.43 -6.60
C LEU A 41 -21.57 13.04 -7.21
N TYR A 42 -22.65 12.29 -7.05
CA TYR A 42 -22.89 11.04 -7.76
C TYR A 42 -24.36 10.96 -8.20
N GLN A 43 -24.58 10.58 -9.44
CA GLN A 43 -25.91 10.43 -10.01
C GLN A 43 -26.01 9.12 -10.78
N SER A 44 -27.04 8.34 -10.49
CA SER A 44 -27.30 7.06 -11.16
C SER A 44 -28.81 6.76 -11.21
N ASP A 45 -29.16 5.71 -11.95
CA ASP A 45 -30.53 5.18 -12.01
C ASP A 45 -30.87 4.35 -10.74
N TYR A 46 -29.93 4.12 -9.83
CA TYR A 46 -30.13 3.39 -8.59
C TYR A 46 -30.52 4.35 -7.48
N GLU A 47 -31.64 4.09 -6.80
CA GLU A 47 -32.23 4.97 -5.79
C GLU A 47 -31.23 5.38 -4.70
N ASN A 48 -30.44 4.40 -4.22
CA ASN A 48 -29.48 4.63 -3.15
C ASN A 48 -28.19 5.32 -3.58
N PHE A 49 -27.88 5.48 -4.85
CA PHE A 49 -26.61 6.02 -5.33
C PHE A 49 -26.82 7.36 -6.03
N ASN A 50 -27.38 8.30 -5.27
CA ASN A 50 -27.57 9.68 -5.69
C ASN A 50 -27.28 10.59 -4.50
N TRP A 51 -26.26 11.43 -4.59
CA TRP A 51 -25.94 12.43 -3.58
C TRP A 51 -25.30 13.67 -4.17
N GLN A 52 -25.43 14.76 -3.43
CA GLN A 52 -24.76 16.02 -3.66
C GLN A 52 -24.34 16.56 -2.30
N ASN A 53 -23.03 16.57 -2.05
CA ASN A 53 -22.42 16.98 -0.77
C ASN A 53 -21.76 18.35 -0.97
N ASP A 54 -22.56 19.41 -0.84
CA ASP A 54 -22.11 20.80 -1.02
C ASP A 54 -21.39 21.35 0.22
N ASP A 55 -21.54 20.68 1.38
CA ASP A 55 -20.98 21.04 2.68
C ASP A 55 -19.59 20.44 2.95
N PHE A 56 -19.13 19.52 2.12
CA PHE A 56 -17.82 18.90 2.28
C PHE A 56 -16.70 19.93 2.17
N GLN A 57 -15.86 19.94 3.21
CA GLN A 57 -14.73 20.82 3.30
C GLN A 57 -13.53 20.25 2.55
N ARG A 58 -12.54 21.07 2.30
CA ARG A 58 -11.27 20.63 1.71
C ARG A 58 -10.53 19.76 2.70
N GLN A 59 -10.06 18.62 2.24
CA GLN A 59 -9.16 17.79 3.02
C GLN A 59 -7.83 18.53 3.18
N GLN A 60 -7.40 18.74 4.42
CA GLN A 60 -6.12 19.33 4.76
C GLN A 60 -5.18 18.23 5.26
N THR A 61 -3.95 18.25 4.79
CA THR A 61 -2.92 17.30 5.25
C THR A 61 -1.68 18.08 5.63
N GLN A 62 -1.28 17.94 6.88
CA GLN A 62 -0.02 18.49 7.38
C GLN A 62 0.87 17.32 7.78
N SER A 63 2.13 17.32 7.37
CA SER A 63 3.04 16.25 7.78
C SER A 63 4.47 16.73 7.97
N ILE A 64 5.14 16.07 8.91
CA ILE A 64 6.57 16.18 9.13
C ILE A 64 7.21 14.82 8.86
N SER A 65 8.36 14.84 8.20
CA SER A 65 9.09 13.61 7.89
C SER A 65 10.56 13.76 8.21
N PHE A 66 11.15 12.67 8.66
CA PHE A 66 12.58 12.52 8.93
C PHE A 66 13.11 11.30 8.19
N GLY A 67 14.32 11.41 7.68
CA GLY A 67 15.00 10.30 7.02
C GLY A 67 16.47 10.25 7.43
N PHE A 68 16.95 9.03 7.63
CA PHE A 68 18.36 8.74 7.82
C PHE A 68 18.77 7.70 6.79
N ASN A 69 19.69 8.08 5.90
CA ASN A 69 20.23 7.18 4.89
C ASN A 69 21.68 6.86 5.20
N SER A 70 22.00 5.59 5.36
CA SER A 70 23.34 5.11 5.69
C SER A 70 23.70 3.89 4.84
N LYS A 71 24.89 3.92 4.21
CA LYS A 71 25.40 2.77 3.49
C LYS A 71 25.60 1.55 4.40
N LEU A 72 25.96 1.79 5.66
CA LEU A 72 26.22 0.72 6.63
C LEU A 72 24.94 0.27 7.34
N LEU A 73 24.13 1.22 7.83
CA LEU A 73 22.97 0.94 8.70
C LEU A 73 21.66 0.78 7.93
N GLY A 74 21.60 1.17 6.65
CA GLY A 74 20.39 1.15 5.86
C GLY A 74 19.65 2.49 5.89
N ASN A 75 18.39 2.47 5.44
CA ASN A 75 17.56 3.65 5.32
C ASN A 75 16.41 3.56 6.32
N LEU A 76 16.29 4.54 7.19
CA LEU A 76 15.19 4.72 8.13
C LEU A 76 14.44 5.99 7.75
N SER A 77 13.12 5.91 7.67
CA SER A 77 12.25 7.08 7.50
C SER A 77 11.09 7.02 8.47
N ALA A 78 10.72 8.18 9.01
CA ALA A 78 9.55 8.37 9.84
C ALA A 78 8.74 9.54 9.28
N LYS A 79 7.43 9.38 9.17
CA LYS A 79 6.50 10.42 8.76
C LYS A 79 5.30 10.42 9.68
N TYR A 80 4.98 11.59 10.23
CA TYR A 80 3.75 11.84 10.96
C TYR A 80 2.88 12.80 10.15
N SER A 81 1.59 12.49 10.05
CA SER A 81 0.62 13.27 9.28
C SER A 81 -0.62 13.51 10.11
N ALA A 82 -1.11 14.75 10.15
CA ALA A 82 -2.43 15.13 10.62
C ALA A 82 -3.31 15.42 9.39
N ILE A 83 -4.46 14.78 9.31
CA ILE A 83 -5.39 14.86 8.19
C ILE A 83 -6.73 15.35 8.73
N ASP A 84 -7.11 16.55 8.34
CA ASP A 84 -8.42 17.12 8.65
C ASP A 84 -9.36 16.94 7.48
N ASN A 85 -10.64 16.77 7.77
CA ASN A 85 -11.70 16.59 6.77
C ASN A 85 -11.42 15.40 5.83
N TYR A 86 -10.99 14.27 6.39
CA TYR A 86 -10.73 13.05 5.63
C TYR A 86 -12.02 12.54 5.00
N THR A 87 -12.02 12.33 3.68
CA THR A 87 -13.18 11.81 2.94
C THR A 87 -13.05 10.33 2.69
N TYR A 88 -14.11 9.59 2.93
CA TYR A 88 -14.16 8.14 2.78
C TYR A 88 -15.55 7.68 2.38
N PHE A 89 -15.65 6.46 1.87
CA PHE A 89 -16.92 5.77 1.69
C PHE A 89 -17.10 4.79 2.84
N THR A 90 -18.30 4.67 3.35
CA THR A 90 -18.69 3.63 4.31
C THR A 90 -20.19 3.36 4.22
N THR A 91 -20.68 2.36 4.92
CA THR A 91 -22.11 2.08 5.04
C THR A 91 -22.78 3.10 5.94
N THR A 92 -24.05 3.41 5.65
CA THR A 92 -24.89 4.26 6.50
C THR A 92 -25.27 3.55 7.80
N ASP A 93 -25.68 4.30 8.82
CA ASP A 93 -26.05 3.75 10.14
C ASP A 93 -27.39 2.98 10.14
N ASP A 94 -28.17 3.07 9.07
CA ASP A 94 -29.46 2.38 8.89
C ASP A 94 -29.29 0.92 8.40
N ILE A 95 -28.06 0.47 8.12
CA ILE A 95 -27.79 -0.91 7.78
C ILE A 95 -28.09 -1.84 8.97
N THR A 96 -28.84 -2.91 8.72
CA THR A 96 -29.19 -3.91 9.72
C THR A 96 -28.20 -5.08 9.75
N GLN A 97 -28.21 -5.86 10.84
CA GLN A 97 -27.41 -7.09 10.92
C GLN A 97 -27.87 -8.15 9.89
N GLU A 98 -29.14 -8.10 9.49
CA GLU A 98 -29.69 -8.97 8.45
C GLU A 98 -29.12 -8.57 7.09
N ASP A 99 -29.05 -7.26 6.76
CA ASP A 99 -28.42 -6.78 5.52
C ASP A 99 -26.94 -7.18 5.44
N ILE A 100 -26.23 -7.16 6.57
CA ILE A 100 -24.84 -7.59 6.64
C ILE A 100 -24.75 -9.10 6.38
N ALA A 101 -25.57 -9.91 7.02
CA ALA A 101 -25.58 -11.36 6.87
C ALA A 101 -25.97 -11.80 5.45
N ASP A 102 -26.87 -11.08 4.82
CA ASP A 102 -27.35 -11.35 3.44
C ASP A 102 -26.39 -10.78 2.36
N GLY A 103 -25.32 -10.09 2.76
CA GLY A 103 -24.34 -9.49 1.84
C GLY A 103 -24.87 -8.25 1.10
N ASN A 104 -25.91 -7.60 1.63
CA ASN A 104 -26.53 -6.41 1.03
C ASN A 104 -25.83 -5.09 1.41
N GLN A 105 -24.72 -5.13 2.10
CA GLN A 105 -23.96 -3.97 2.59
C GLN A 105 -23.67 -2.94 1.49
N ASN A 106 -23.39 -3.40 0.29
CA ASN A 106 -23.11 -2.52 -0.85
C ASN A 106 -24.24 -1.54 -1.17
N ALA A 107 -25.50 -1.90 -0.88
CA ALA A 107 -26.64 -1.02 -1.16
C ALA A 107 -26.69 0.24 -0.26
N PHE A 108 -25.96 0.23 0.85
CA PHE A 108 -25.96 1.27 1.88
C PHE A 108 -24.71 2.14 1.89
N VAL A 109 -23.80 1.96 0.93
CA VAL A 109 -22.54 2.72 0.87
C VAL A 109 -22.79 4.16 0.42
N ARG A 110 -22.22 5.12 1.17
CA ARG A 110 -22.29 6.56 0.91
C ARG A 110 -20.92 7.21 1.11
N ALA A 111 -20.80 8.43 0.61
CA ALA A 111 -19.68 9.32 0.85
C ALA A 111 -19.85 10.04 2.20
N PHE A 112 -18.80 10.04 3.00
CA PHE A 112 -18.71 10.73 4.28
C PHE A 112 -17.44 11.57 4.37
N GLN A 113 -17.45 12.51 5.31
CA GLN A 113 -16.28 13.28 5.66
C GLN A 113 -16.10 13.26 7.17
N GLU A 114 -14.90 12.89 7.63
CA GLU A 114 -14.55 12.87 9.03
C GLU A 114 -14.37 14.30 9.55
N THR A 115 -14.96 14.59 10.70
CA THR A 115 -14.88 15.91 11.34
C THR A 115 -13.67 16.05 12.26
N GLU A 116 -13.20 14.92 12.79
CA GLU A 116 -12.06 14.88 13.67
C GLU A 116 -10.77 14.64 12.89
N THR A 117 -9.65 15.08 13.46
CA THR A 117 -8.34 14.90 12.84
C THR A 117 -7.89 13.44 12.90
N VAL A 118 -7.53 12.88 11.75
CA VAL A 118 -6.90 11.56 11.66
C VAL A 118 -5.39 11.72 11.71
N ASN A 119 -4.75 11.19 12.74
CA ASN A 119 -3.30 11.20 12.91
C ASN A 119 -2.69 9.90 12.43
N TYR A 120 -1.68 9.98 11.57
CA TYR A 120 -1.07 8.82 10.94
C TYR A 120 0.45 8.85 11.07
N LEU A 121 1.01 7.88 11.80
CA LEU A 121 2.43 7.62 11.93
C LEU A 121 2.85 6.49 11.00
N LYS A 122 3.94 6.71 10.28
CA LYS A 122 4.55 5.73 9.37
C LYS A 122 6.05 5.69 9.58
N ILE A 123 6.60 4.52 9.97
CA ILE A 123 8.03 4.29 10.12
C ILE A 123 8.46 3.17 9.19
N LYS A 124 9.44 3.43 8.33
CA LYS A 124 9.94 2.46 7.35
C LYS A 124 11.45 2.29 7.51
N TYR A 125 11.89 1.04 7.55
CA TYR A 125 13.30 0.67 7.55
C TYR A 125 13.60 -0.24 6.37
N GLU A 126 14.70 0.05 5.66
CA GLU A 126 15.16 -0.73 4.50
C GLU A 126 16.66 -1.00 4.62
N LYS A 127 17.03 -2.27 4.49
CA LYS A 127 18.44 -2.67 4.52
C LYS A 127 18.68 -3.93 3.71
N GLU A 128 19.71 -3.87 2.88
CA GLU A 128 20.25 -5.05 2.23
C GLU A 128 21.55 -5.47 2.93
N PHE A 129 21.62 -6.74 3.28
CA PHE A 129 22.81 -7.41 3.77
C PHE A 129 23.36 -8.31 2.68
N SER A 130 24.63 -8.14 2.32
CA SER A 130 25.29 -8.95 1.29
C SER A 130 26.47 -9.71 1.88
N TRP A 131 26.50 -11.01 1.61
CA TRP A 131 27.60 -11.88 1.99
C TRP A 131 27.99 -12.78 0.82
N ARG A 132 29.15 -12.50 0.22
CA ARG A 132 29.62 -13.17 -1.01
C ARG A 132 28.60 -13.04 -2.15
N LYS A 133 27.97 -14.16 -2.55
CA LYS A 133 26.97 -14.25 -3.62
C LYS A 133 25.54 -14.20 -3.13
N TRP A 134 25.32 -14.13 -1.82
CA TRP A 134 24.02 -14.05 -1.20
C TRP A 134 23.72 -12.64 -0.73
N SER A 135 22.49 -12.25 -0.90
CA SER A 135 21.96 -10.99 -0.36
C SER A 135 20.60 -11.20 0.26
N LEU A 136 20.36 -10.50 1.37
CA LEU A 136 19.08 -10.45 2.06
C LEU A 136 18.61 -8.99 2.07
N ASN A 137 17.62 -8.67 1.25
CA ASN A 137 16.99 -7.35 1.22
C ASN A 137 15.77 -7.36 2.13
N ASN A 138 15.72 -6.42 3.07
CA ASN A 138 14.67 -6.32 4.06
C ASN A 138 13.99 -4.95 3.95
N THR A 139 12.67 -4.96 4.03
CA THR A 139 11.82 -3.79 4.21
C THR A 139 10.87 -4.08 5.36
N PHE A 140 10.87 -3.21 6.35
CA PHE A 140 9.93 -3.23 7.49
C PHE A 140 9.17 -1.90 7.49
N LEU A 141 7.88 -1.98 7.65
CA LEU A 141 6.99 -0.83 7.76
C LEU A 141 6.13 -1.01 9.00
N TYR A 142 6.18 -0.03 9.90
CA TYR A 142 5.27 0.12 11.02
C TYR A 142 4.35 1.29 10.76
N GLN A 143 3.07 1.12 11.07
CA GLN A 143 2.02 2.11 10.86
C GLN A 143 1.11 2.17 12.07
N GLU A 144 0.71 3.37 12.45
CA GLU A 144 -0.23 3.60 13.53
C GLU A 144 -1.16 4.75 13.15
N VAL A 145 -2.46 4.56 13.37
CA VAL A 145 -3.49 5.58 13.14
C VAL A 145 -4.17 5.85 14.46
N ASP A 146 -4.12 7.12 14.87
CA ASP A 146 -4.88 7.64 16.02
C ASP A 146 -6.05 8.46 15.48
N GLN A 147 -7.26 7.96 15.72
CA GLN A 147 -8.52 8.48 15.18
C GLN A 147 -9.69 8.17 16.11
N ASN A 148 -10.69 9.04 16.14
CA ASN A 148 -11.88 8.82 16.95
C ASN A 148 -12.83 7.81 16.29
N ASN A 149 -13.09 7.98 15.01
CA ASN A 149 -13.85 7.04 14.19
C ASN A 149 -12.87 6.23 13.33
N GLN A 150 -13.13 4.94 13.17
CA GLN A 150 -12.26 4.05 12.42
C GLN A 150 -12.52 4.20 10.91
N VAL A 151 -11.90 5.21 10.31
CA VAL A 151 -12.12 5.64 8.92
C VAL A 151 -10.90 5.41 8.01
N LEU A 152 -9.71 5.25 8.59
CA LEU A 152 -8.48 4.93 7.88
C LEU A 152 -7.91 3.63 8.44
N ASN A 153 -8.07 2.54 7.72
CA ASN A 153 -7.63 1.22 8.11
C ASN A 153 -6.32 0.85 7.40
N VAL A 154 -5.29 0.54 8.17
CA VAL A 154 -3.98 0.11 7.65
C VAL A 154 -3.43 -1.02 8.50
N PRO A 155 -2.67 -1.96 7.93
CA PRO A 155 -1.97 -2.95 8.74
C PRO A 155 -0.89 -2.29 9.59
N GLU A 156 -0.83 -2.61 10.88
CA GLU A 156 0.16 -2.05 11.81
C GLU A 156 1.59 -2.38 11.37
N PHE A 157 1.82 -3.59 10.93
CA PHE A 157 3.13 -4.04 10.51
C PHE A 157 3.10 -4.71 9.14
N VAL A 158 4.01 -4.31 8.25
CA VAL A 158 4.21 -4.91 6.93
C VAL A 158 5.70 -5.22 6.75
N THR A 159 6.00 -6.43 6.28
CA THR A 159 7.38 -6.78 5.93
C THR A 159 7.50 -7.42 4.56
N ARG A 160 8.62 -7.12 3.92
CA ARG A 160 9.06 -7.79 2.69
C ARG A 160 10.54 -8.14 2.83
N ASN A 161 10.84 -9.43 2.72
CA ASN A 161 12.18 -9.95 2.85
C ASN A 161 12.52 -10.79 1.62
N THR A 162 13.59 -10.44 0.93
CA THR A 162 14.03 -11.15 -0.27
C THR A 162 15.42 -11.70 -0.06
N LEU A 163 15.52 -13.02 0.11
CA LEU A 163 16.78 -13.73 0.12
C LEU A 163 17.10 -14.19 -1.30
N TYR A 164 18.26 -13.81 -1.82
CA TYR A 164 18.64 -14.19 -3.18
C TYR A 164 20.14 -14.47 -3.32
N PHE A 165 20.42 -15.35 -4.26
CA PHE A 165 21.76 -15.67 -4.75
C PHE A 165 21.97 -15.03 -6.10
N SER A 166 23.14 -14.46 -6.35
CA SER A 166 23.50 -13.91 -7.66
C SER A 166 24.95 -14.26 -8.04
N SER A 167 25.13 -14.70 -9.26
CA SER A 167 26.44 -15.09 -9.78
C SER A 167 26.50 -15.09 -11.30
N ASP A 168 27.71 -14.83 -11.82
CA ASP A 168 28.04 -15.23 -13.17
C ASP A 168 28.23 -16.75 -13.24
N VAL A 169 27.69 -17.39 -14.27
CA VAL A 169 27.77 -18.82 -14.55
C VAL A 169 28.20 -19.05 -16.02
N PHE A 170 28.62 -20.28 -16.35
CA PHE A 170 29.07 -20.66 -17.69
C PHE A 170 30.16 -19.73 -18.24
N ASN A 171 31.26 -19.58 -17.47
CA ASN A 171 32.38 -18.69 -17.83
C ASN A 171 31.93 -17.24 -18.13
N LYS A 172 31.01 -16.71 -17.34
CA LYS A 172 30.39 -15.37 -17.49
C LYS A 172 29.49 -15.21 -18.72
N ALA A 173 29.11 -16.30 -19.40
CA ALA A 173 28.16 -16.23 -20.50
C ALA A 173 26.75 -15.88 -20.04
N MET A 174 26.39 -16.17 -18.78
CA MET A 174 25.11 -15.88 -18.19
C MET A 174 25.27 -15.36 -16.76
N TYR A 175 24.55 -14.30 -16.42
CA TYR A 175 24.36 -13.87 -15.03
C TYR A 175 23.02 -14.41 -14.53
N ILE A 176 23.02 -15.08 -13.37
CA ILE A 176 21.82 -15.62 -12.73
C ILE A 176 21.56 -14.94 -11.41
N GLN A 177 20.30 -14.67 -11.12
CA GLN A 177 19.82 -14.26 -9.81
C GLN A 177 18.58 -15.08 -9.47
N THR A 178 18.62 -15.80 -8.37
CA THR A 178 17.50 -16.64 -7.92
C THR A 178 17.27 -16.48 -6.43
N GLY A 179 16.04 -16.56 -5.99
CA GLY A 179 15.74 -16.35 -4.59
C GLY A 179 14.27 -16.52 -4.23
N VAL A 180 14.01 -16.23 -2.98
CA VAL A 180 12.69 -16.29 -2.36
C VAL A 180 12.32 -14.90 -1.85
N ASN A 181 11.09 -14.50 -2.10
CA ASN A 181 10.51 -13.27 -1.59
C ASN A 181 9.39 -13.63 -0.62
N PHE A 182 9.56 -13.25 0.63
CA PHE A 182 8.59 -13.37 1.70
C PHE A 182 7.91 -12.01 1.91
N LYS A 183 6.58 -12.00 2.03
CA LYS A 183 5.77 -10.83 2.38
C LYS A 183 4.79 -11.22 3.48
N TYR A 184 4.59 -10.33 4.41
CA TYR A 184 3.64 -10.49 5.48
C TYR A 184 3.11 -9.13 5.92
N PHE A 185 1.87 -9.10 6.35
CA PHE A 185 1.23 -7.94 7.00
C PHE A 185 0.27 -8.43 8.09
N THR A 186 0.15 -7.64 9.15
CA THR A 186 -0.77 -7.92 10.27
C THR A 186 -2.22 -7.84 9.81
N ALA A 187 -3.11 -8.54 10.50
CA ALA A 187 -4.54 -8.43 10.28
C ALA A 187 -5.02 -7.00 10.53
N TYR A 188 -5.98 -6.56 9.76
CA TYR A 188 -6.64 -5.27 9.90
C TYR A 188 -7.99 -5.29 9.17
N ASN A 189 -8.84 -4.33 9.43
CA ASN A 189 -10.10 -4.17 8.70
C ASN A 189 -9.80 -3.67 7.28
N LEU A 190 -9.75 -4.61 6.34
CA LEU A 190 -9.47 -4.34 4.94
C LEU A 190 -10.69 -3.72 4.26
N ASP A 191 -10.51 -2.60 3.59
CA ASP A 191 -11.59 -1.92 2.87
C ASP A 191 -12.23 -2.83 1.82
N ALA A 192 -13.54 -2.81 1.74
CA ALA A 192 -14.31 -3.56 0.77
C ALA A 192 -14.44 -2.81 -0.56
N TYR A 193 -14.48 -3.54 -1.66
CA TYR A 193 -14.63 -2.92 -2.99
C TYR A 193 -16.10 -2.80 -3.40
N HIS A 194 -16.48 -1.61 -3.86
CA HIS A 194 -17.81 -1.34 -4.38
C HIS A 194 -17.79 -1.25 -5.91
N PRO A 195 -18.30 -2.25 -6.65
CA PRO A 195 -18.14 -2.33 -8.10
C PRO A 195 -18.90 -1.24 -8.88
N LEU A 196 -20.05 -0.77 -8.38
CA LEU A 196 -20.81 0.29 -9.03
C LEU A 196 -20.12 1.65 -8.93
N LEU A 197 -19.55 1.95 -7.75
CA LEU A 197 -18.81 3.19 -7.53
C LEU A 197 -17.40 3.14 -8.12
N GLY A 198 -16.84 1.93 -8.30
CA GLY A 198 -15.43 1.75 -8.66
C GLY A 198 -14.45 2.16 -7.55
N GLU A 199 -14.93 2.23 -6.31
CA GLU A 199 -14.21 2.75 -5.14
C GLU A 199 -14.13 1.70 -4.03
N PHE A 200 -13.21 1.89 -3.11
CA PHE A 200 -13.16 1.13 -1.87
C PHE A 200 -13.93 1.86 -0.78
N TYR A 201 -14.59 1.11 0.10
CA TYR A 201 -15.29 1.66 1.24
C TYR A 201 -14.81 1.01 2.54
N THR A 202 -14.76 1.80 3.60
CA THR A 202 -14.34 1.37 4.93
C THR A 202 -15.37 0.44 5.53
N GLN A 203 -14.93 -0.72 5.98
CA GLN A 203 -15.69 -1.67 6.77
C GLN A 203 -14.90 -2.03 8.04
N ASN A 204 -15.58 -2.19 9.17
CA ASN A 204 -14.98 -2.49 10.46
C ASN A 204 -15.55 -3.77 11.09
N ASN A 205 -16.18 -4.61 10.27
CA ASN A 205 -16.85 -5.84 10.71
C ASN A 205 -15.93 -7.06 10.65
N GLU A 206 -15.00 -7.09 9.68
CA GLU A 206 -14.16 -8.24 9.43
C GLU A 206 -12.70 -7.82 9.25
N GLU A 207 -11.80 -8.58 9.86
CA GLU A 207 -10.36 -8.42 9.70
C GLU A 207 -9.79 -9.44 8.71
N PHE A 208 -8.88 -8.99 7.86
CA PHE A 208 -8.16 -9.80 6.89
C PHE A 208 -6.66 -9.56 7.00
N GLY A 209 -5.88 -10.55 6.59
CA GLY A 209 -4.42 -10.46 6.64
C GLY A 209 -3.83 -11.53 7.55
N ALA A 210 -2.70 -11.24 8.17
CA ALA A 210 -1.92 -12.16 9.00
C ALA A 210 -1.53 -13.48 8.28
N PHE A 211 -1.43 -13.44 6.96
CA PHE A 211 -0.97 -14.59 6.18
C PHE A 211 0.33 -14.28 5.43
N PRO A 212 1.27 -15.22 5.37
CA PRO A 212 2.48 -15.06 4.59
C PRO A 212 2.20 -15.25 3.09
N LEU A 213 2.92 -14.51 2.25
CA LEU A 213 3.00 -14.72 0.81
C LEU A 213 4.43 -15.08 0.45
N LEU A 214 4.63 -16.23 -0.16
CA LEU A 214 5.93 -16.74 -0.55
C LEU A 214 6.01 -16.85 -2.07
N ASP A 215 6.96 -16.11 -2.66
CA ASP A 215 7.25 -16.16 -4.09
C ASP A 215 8.67 -16.72 -4.31
N LEU A 216 8.84 -17.51 -5.35
CA LEU A 216 10.13 -17.99 -5.83
C LEU A 216 10.44 -17.35 -7.18
N PHE A 217 11.69 -16.95 -7.42
CA PHE A 217 12.05 -16.37 -8.71
C PHE A 217 13.41 -16.83 -9.21
N ILE A 218 13.55 -16.87 -10.53
CA ILE A 218 14.79 -17.09 -11.26
C ILE A 218 14.87 -16.04 -12.36
N ASN A 219 15.91 -15.22 -12.33
CA ASN A 219 16.23 -14.26 -13.38
C ASN A 219 17.56 -14.67 -14.03
N ALA A 220 17.61 -14.71 -15.34
CA ALA A 220 18.82 -14.97 -16.10
C ALA A 220 19.05 -13.84 -17.11
N LYS A 221 20.30 -13.39 -17.23
CA LYS A 221 20.72 -12.43 -18.26
C LYS A 221 21.79 -13.05 -19.12
N VAL A 222 21.51 -13.19 -20.42
CA VAL A 222 22.42 -13.67 -21.45
C VAL A 222 22.61 -12.54 -22.46
N ARG A 223 23.77 -11.88 -22.45
CA ARG A 223 24.03 -10.68 -23.27
C ARG A 223 22.92 -9.63 -23.09
N GLN A 224 22.14 -9.34 -24.12
CA GLN A 224 21.07 -8.35 -24.15
C GLN A 224 19.69 -8.92 -23.74
N THR A 225 19.61 -10.24 -23.58
CA THR A 225 18.35 -10.92 -23.25
C THR A 225 18.24 -11.18 -21.76
N ARG A 226 17.10 -10.83 -21.17
CA ARG A 226 16.72 -11.20 -19.81
C ARG A 226 15.57 -12.18 -19.88
N ILE A 227 15.69 -13.26 -19.13
CA ILE A 227 14.65 -14.29 -19.01
C ILE A 227 14.28 -14.35 -17.54
N PHE A 228 13.01 -14.42 -17.23
CA PHE A 228 12.55 -14.63 -15.86
C PHE A 228 11.53 -15.75 -15.76
N LEU A 229 11.60 -16.46 -14.67
CA LEU A 229 10.60 -17.40 -14.19
C LEU A 229 10.23 -17.01 -12.76
N LYS A 230 8.94 -16.95 -12.46
CA LYS A 230 8.44 -16.60 -11.11
C LYS A 230 7.29 -17.52 -10.75
N ALA A 231 7.39 -18.15 -9.60
CA ALA A 231 6.32 -18.89 -8.94
C ALA A 231 5.77 -18.00 -7.81
N GLU A 232 4.58 -17.46 -8.01
CA GLU A 232 3.93 -16.55 -7.06
C GLU A 232 2.94 -17.29 -6.19
N HIS A 233 2.85 -16.89 -4.91
CA HIS A 233 1.97 -17.48 -3.89
C HIS A 233 2.18 -19.00 -3.74
N LEU A 234 3.44 -19.40 -3.66
CA LEU A 234 3.85 -20.81 -3.58
C LEU A 234 3.21 -21.55 -2.38
N ASN A 235 3.01 -20.85 -1.27
CA ASN A 235 2.41 -21.42 -0.08
C ASN A 235 0.93 -21.76 -0.24
N SER A 236 0.19 -21.23 -1.21
CA SER A 236 -1.21 -21.62 -1.44
C SER A 236 -1.35 -23.10 -1.85
N ILE A 237 -0.33 -23.68 -2.49
CA ILE A 237 -0.31 -25.11 -2.82
C ILE A 237 0.30 -26.01 -1.72
N LEU A 238 0.98 -25.39 -0.73
CA LEU A 238 1.65 -26.11 0.35
C LEU A 238 0.80 -26.16 1.64
N THR A 239 -0.19 -25.29 1.74
CA THR A 239 -1.09 -25.19 2.89
C THR A 239 -2.53 -25.41 2.44
N ASN A 240 -3.33 -26.04 3.29
CA ASN A 240 -4.78 -26.18 3.05
C ASN A 240 -5.57 -24.93 3.50
N GLN A 241 -4.89 -23.80 3.74
CA GLN A 241 -5.54 -22.54 4.08
C GLN A 241 -6.06 -21.88 2.82
N ASN A 242 -7.34 -21.54 2.80
CA ASN A 242 -8.02 -20.85 1.70
C ASN A 242 -8.44 -19.43 2.09
N ASP A 243 -7.97 -18.92 3.24
CA ASP A 243 -8.40 -17.64 3.83
C ASP A 243 -7.52 -16.47 3.37
N PHE A 244 -7.12 -16.49 2.11
CA PHE A 244 -6.34 -15.42 1.50
C PHE A 244 -7.27 -14.47 0.74
N TYR A 245 -7.42 -13.24 1.24
CA TYR A 245 -8.28 -12.22 0.63
C TYR A 245 -7.49 -10.99 0.19
N ALA A 246 -7.85 -10.47 -0.97
CA ALA A 246 -7.35 -9.18 -1.49
C ALA A 246 -8.26 -8.02 -1.09
N ALA A 247 -9.55 -8.29 -0.87
CA ALA A 247 -10.57 -7.45 -0.26
C ALA A 247 -11.70 -8.37 0.25
N PRO A 248 -12.59 -7.91 1.14
CA PRO A 248 -13.80 -8.67 1.49
C PRO A 248 -14.53 -9.18 0.25
N ASN A 249 -14.86 -10.47 0.23
CA ASN A 249 -15.45 -11.18 -0.91
C ASN A 249 -14.58 -11.31 -2.18
N TYR A 250 -13.34 -10.85 -2.15
CA TYR A 250 -12.40 -10.98 -3.26
C TYR A 250 -11.19 -11.83 -2.82
N PRO A 251 -11.17 -13.14 -3.15
CA PRO A 251 -10.05 -13.99 -2.80
C PRO A 251 -8.75 -13.50 -3.45
N TYR A 252 -7.66 -13.63 -2.71
CA TYR A 252 -6.34 -13.43 -3.29
C TYR A 252 -6.07 -14.53 -4.32
N ARG A 253 -5.32 -14.20 -5.36
CA ARG A 253 -5.00 -15.15 -6.43
C ARG A 253 -4.27 -16.39 -5.87
N ASP A 254 -4.57 -17.54 -6.42
CA ASP A 254 -3.87 -18.79 -6.18
C ASP A 254 -2.43 -18.79 -6.72
N PHE A 255 -1.78 -19.93 -6.64
CA PHE A 255 -0.47 -20.14 -7.24
C PHE A 255 -0.46 -19.80 -8.73
N VAL A 256 0.51 -18.98 -9.14
CA VAL A 256 0.71 -18.60 -10.55
C VAL A 256 2.16 -18.78 -10.93
N LEU A 257 2.39 -19.49 -12.02
CA LEU A 257 3.69 -19.56 -12.66
C LEU A 257 3.75 -18.54 -13.81
N ARG A 258 4.71 -17.62 -13.73
CA ARG A 258 4.95 -16.60 -14.76
C ARG A 258 6.33 -16.78 -15.36
N PHE A 259 6.41 -16.64 -16.65
CA PHE A 259 7.69 -16.55 -17.36
C PHE A 259 7.65 -15.41 -18.37
N GLY A 260 8.81 -14.89 -18.70
CA GLY A 260 8.91 -13.86 -19.72
C GLY A 260 10.33 -13.65 -20.18
N LEU A 261 10.43 -12.96 -21.31
CA LEU A 261 11.68 -12.63 -21.98
C LEU A 261 11.65 -11.15 -22.35
N VAL A 262 12.73 -10.45 -22.05
CA VAL A 262 12.96 -9.07 -22.46
C VAL A 262 14.23 -9.03 -23.29
N TRP A 263 14.11 -8.64 -24.52
CA TRP A 263 15.23 -8.48 -25.43
C TRP A 263 15.46 -7.01 -25.77
N ASN A 264 16.64 -6.51 -25.42
CA ASN A 264 17.05 -5.15 -25.77
C ASN A 264 17.71 -5.16 -27.16
N PHE A 265 17.04 -4.61 -28.15
CA PHE A 265 17.54 -4.55 -29.52
C PHE A 265 18.66 -3.52 -29.72
N PHE A 266 18.72 -2.50 -28.87
CA PHE A 266 19.71 -1.44 -28.91
C PHE A 266 20.60 -1.50 -27.65
N SER A 267 21.91 -1.49 -27.88
CA SER A 267 22.95 -1.45 -26.82
C SER A 267 23.64 -0.09 -26.82
#